data_1a035ec456d3a2db99afe3d152051bcb
#
_entry.id   1a035ec456d3a2db99afe3d152051bcb
#
_cell.length_a   1.000
_cell.length_b   1.000
_cell.length_c   1.000
_cell.angle_alpha   90.00
_cell.angle_beta   90.00
_cell.angle_gamma   90.00
#
_symmetry.space_group_name_H-M   'P 1'
#
loop_
_entity.id
_entity.type
_entity.pdbx_description
1 polymer ?
#
loop_
_entity_poly.entity_id
_entity_poly.type
_entity_poly.pdbx_seq_one_letter_code
_entity_poly.pdbx_strand_id
1 'polypeptide(L)'
;MLKTNIPNGSCIFLTDGRCSVYPARTRTCRIYPLTVGPGERGRDFEYFLCLDRHQSHFTGSRVSVKDWLYQNFKREDKEYVKREYEIATELGKLMRAIDPAMRQGIVFKVLYYRYYNFDLDQPFQPQYEQNNRHLLADLHRIAGEQ
;
A
#
# COMPACT_ATOMS: atom_id res chain seq x y z
N MET A 1 -7.09 -1.44 2.97
CA MET A 1 -7.70 -0.53 3.96
C MET A 1 -7.94 -1.31 5.24
N LEU A 2 -7.50 -0.81 6.39
CA LEU A 2 -7.78 -1.50 7.65
C LEU A 2 -9.27 -1.37 7.98
N LYS A 3 -9.84 -2.45 8.49
CA LYS A 3 -11.23 -2.49 8.92
C LYS A 3 -11.40 -1.61 10.18
N THR A 4 -12.49 -0.87 10.25
CA THR A 4 -12.81 0.00 11.38
C THR A 4 -14.10 -0.45 12.07
N ASN A 5 -14.21 -0.15 13.35
CA ASN A 5 -15.43 -0.40 14.12
C ASN A 5 -16.50 0.64 13.76
N ILE A 6 -17.71 0.16 13.51
CA ILE A 6 -18.88 1.02 13.39
C ILE A 6 -19.52 1.11 14.81
N PRO A 7 -19.88 2.30 15.31
CA PRO A 7 -20.05 3.59 14.63
C PRO A 7 -18.87 4.58 14.78
N ASN A 8 -17.84 4.28 15.58
CA ASN A 8 -16.85 5.28 15.99
C ASN A 8 -15.63 5.41 15.05
N GLY A 9 -15.56 4.59 14.00
CA GLY A 9 -14.45 4.60 13.05
C GLY A 9 -13.10 4.15 13.60
N SER A 10 -13.03 3.66 14.85
CA SER A 10 -11.78 3.20 15.46
C SER A 10 -11.23 1.94 14.78
N CYS A 11 -9.92 1.75 14.86
CA CYS A 11 -9.26 0.55 14.36
C CYS A 11 -9.77 -0.69 15.13
N ILE A 12 -10.05 -1.79 14.41
CA ILE A 12 -10.50 -3.05 15.04
C ILE A 12 -9.47 -3.68 15.99
N PHE A 13 -8.20 -3.33 15.84
CA PHE A 13 -7.11 -3.78 16.70
C PHE A 13 -6.87 -2.89 17.92
N LEU A 14 -7.73 -1.89 18.13
CA LEU A 14 -7.62 -1.00 19.30
C LEU A 14 -8.43 -1.60 20.46
N THR A 15 -7.74 -2.03 21.52
CA THR A 15 -8.32 -2.57 22.75
C THR A 15 -7.82 -1.75 23.92
N ASP A 16 -8.72 -1.20 24.71
CA ASP A 16 -8.40 -0.36 25.88
C ASP A 16 -7.39 0.77 25.60
N GLY A 17 -7.56 1.43 24.44
CA GLY A 17 -6.68 2.50 23.99
C GLY A 17 -5.30 2.06 23.49
N ARG A 18 -5.04 0.75 23.36
CA ARG A 18 -3.78 0.18 22.91
C ARG A 18 -3.95 -0.71 21.68
N CYS A 19 -2.97 -0.71 20.81
CA CYS A 19 -2.95 -1.57 19.63
C CYS A 19 -2.58 -3.01 20.03
N SER A 20 -3.50 -3.97 19.85
CA SER A 20 -3.29 -5.39 20.18
C SER A 20 -2.26 -6.08 19.27
N VAL A 21 -2.00 -5.50 18.08
CA VAL A 21 -1.03 -6.01 17.11
C VAL A 21 0.17 -5.07 16.94
N TYR A 22 0.56 -4.36 18.00
CA TYR A 22 1.60 -3.33 17.92
C TYR A 22 2.91 -3.77 17.24
N PRO A 23 3.48 -4.96 17.52
CA PRO A 23 4.69 -5.45 16.85
C PRO A 23 4.49 -5.73 15.36
N ALA A 24 3.28 -6.11 14.97
CA ALA A 24 2.91 -6.48 13.60
C ALA A 24 2.18 -5.35 12.84
N ARG A 25 2.34 -4.11 13.28
CA ARG A 25 1.71 -2.95 12.61
C ARG A 25 2.13 -2.84 11.16
N THR A 26 1.17 -2.55 10.30
CA THR A 26 1.44 -2.23 8.90
C THR A 26 2.34 -1.00 8.77
N ARG A 27 3.00 -0.85 7.63
CA ARG A 27 3.82 0.33 7.31
C ARG A 27 3.07 1.63 7.59
N THR A 28 1.84 1.76 7.09
CA THR A 28 1.02 2.97 7.28
C THR A 28 0.81 3.32 8.75
N CYS A 29 0.57 2.30 9.60
CA CYS A 29 0.44 2.52 11.05
C CYS A 29 1.77 2.89 11.70
N ARG A 30 2.91 2.35 11.21
CA ARG A 30 4.22 2.63 11.79
C ARG A 30 4.70 4.04 11.53
N ILE A 31 4.46 4.57 10.33
CA ILE A 31 4.91 5.91 9.94
C ILE A 31 3.94 7.03 10.31
N TYR A 32 2.70 6.69 10.76
CA TYR A 32 1.74 7.71 11.18
C TYR A 32 2.34 8.66 12.23
N PRO A 33 2.13 9.97 12.19
CA PRO A 33 1.14 10.70 11.37
C PRO A 33 1.60 11.06 9.94
N LEU A 34 2.69 10.51 9.48
CA LEU A 34 3.15 10.67 8.10
C LEU A 34 2.54 9.59 7.19
N THR A 35 2.37 9.92 5.93
CA THR A 35 2.21 8.95 4.84
C THR A 35 3.27 9.19 3.79
N VAL A 36 3.54 8.19 2.95
CA VAL A 36 4.57 8.24 1.93
C VAL A 36 4.00 7.85 0.59
N GLY A 37 4.35 8.63 -0.42
CA GLY A 37 4.13 8.33 -1.82
C GLY A 37 5.45 8.35 -2.60
N PRO A 38 5.46 7.84 -3.83
CA PRO A 38 6.57 8.08 -4.74
C PRO A 38 6.60 9.57 -5.09
N GLY A 39 7.78 10.14 -5.11
CA GLY A 39 8.01 11.49 -5.56
C GLY A 39 7.90 11.61 -7.08
N GLU A 40 8.20 12.79 -7.61
CA GLU A 40 8.11 13.06 -9.02
C GLU A 40 8.86 12.01 -9.85
N ARG A 41 8.17 11.41 -10.81
CA ARG A 41 8.67 10.32 -11.68
C ARG A 41 9.15 9.07 -10.93
N GLY A 42 8.72 8.87 -9.68
CA GLY A 42 9.06 7.68 -8.89
C GLY A 42 10.52 7.60 -8.42
N ARG A 43 11.30 8.66 -8.54
CA ARG A 43 12.73 8.66 -8.18
C ARG A 43 12.97 8.79 -6.69
N ASP A 44 12.19 9.66 -6.04
CA ASP A 44 12.30 9.98 -4.62
C ASP A 44 11.00 9.67 -3.89
N PHE A 45 10.93 10.02 -2.62
CA PHE A 45 9.74 9.87 -1.80
C PHE A 45 9.19 11.24 -1.43
N GLU A 46 7.88 11.37 -1.52
CA GLU A 46 7.14 12.48 -0.96
C GLU A 46 6.48 12.06 0.34
N TYR A 47 6.57 12.92 1.35
CA TYR A 47 5.99 12.67 2.66
C TYR A 47 4.89 13.68 2.93
N PHE A 48 3.72 13.16 3.32
CA PHE A 48 2.56 13.96 3.63
C PHE A 48 2.23 13.83 5.11
N LEU A 49 1.95 14.94 5.77
CA LEU A 49 1.55 14.95 7.17
C LEU A 49 0.03 14.89 7.27
N CYS A 50 -0.50 14.01 8.11
CA CYS A 50 -1.90 14.02 8.48
C CYS A 50 -2.22 15.28 9.29
N LEU A 51 -3.12 16.10 8.76
CA LEU A 51 -3.56 17.35 9.41
C LEU A 51 -4.90 17.20 10.12
N ASP A 52 -5.32 15.99 10.45
CA ASP A 52 -6.56 15.76 11.18
C ASP A 52 -6.49 16.41 12.57
N ARG A 53 -7.27 17.45 12.75
CA ARG A 53 -7.30 18.27 13.98
C ARG A 53 -7.89 17.52 15.18
N HIS A 54 -8.61 16.45 14.95
CA HIS A 54 -9.20 15.62 16.01
C HIS A 54 -8.18 14.65 16.63
N GLN A 55 -6.99 14.56 16.09
CA GLN A 55 -5.94 13.68 16.59
C GLN A 55 -4.98 14.42 17.50
N SER A 56 -4.63 13.80 18.62
CA SER A 56 -3.74 14.35 19.64
C SER A 56 -2.24 14.21 19.32
N HIS A 57 -1.88 13.75 18.11
CA HIS A 57 -0.48 13.49 17.76
C HIS A 57 0.39 14.75 17.60
N PHE A 58 -0.21 15.94 17.67
CA PHE A 58 0.53 17.21 17.70
C PHE A 58 0.77 17.74 19.12
N THR A 59 0.28 17.05 20.14
CA THR A 59 0.50 17.39 21.54
C THR A 59 1.59 16.49 22.14
N GLY A 60 2.66 17.06 22.62
CA GLY A 60 3.72 16.30 23.29
C GLY A 60 5.13 16.65 22.81
N SER A 61 6.03 15.70 22.91
CA SER A 61 7.45 15.87 22.58
C SER A 61 7.66 16.12 21.08
N ARG A 62 8.59 17.01 20.75
CA ARG A 62 9.01 17.22 19.36
C ARG A 62 9.91 16.08 18.92
N VAL A 63 9.60 15.47 17.79
CA VAL A 63 10.42 14.44 17.16
C VAL A 63 10.82 14.94 15.78
N SER A 64 12.08 14.76 15.41
CA SER A 64 12.55 15.05 14.06
C SER A 64 11.87 14.10 13.07
N VAL A 65 11.35 14.63 11.95
CA VAL A 65 10.79 13.83 10.87
C VAL A 65 11.81 12.81 10.35
N LYS A 66 13.08 13.22 10.26
CA LYS A 66 14.18 12.34 9.82
C LYS A 66 14.35 11.14 10.77
N ASP A 67 14.36 11.39 12.07
CA ASP A 67 14.54 10.32 13.06
C ASP A 67 13.32 9.42 13.13
N TRP A 68 12.12 10.00 13.03
CA TRP A 68 10.88 9.22 12.96
C TRP A 68 10.86 8.28 11.76
N LEU A 69 11.20 8.77 10.58
CA LEU A 69 11.27 7.95 9.36
C LEU A 69 12.38 6.90 9.44
N TYR A 70 13.54 7.24 9.97
CA TYR A 70 14.64 6.29 10.15
C TYR A 70 14.22 5.10 11.02
N GLN A 71 13.45 5.34 12.06
CA GLN A 71 12.97 4.29 12.96
C GLN A 71 11.83 3.47 12.38
N ASN A 72 10.93 4.08 11.62
CA ASN A 72 9.63 3.50 11.26
C ASN A 72 9.45 3.17 9.77
N PHE A 73 10.33 3.64 8.89
CA PHE A 73 10.28 3.41 7.45
C PHE A 73 11.57 2.74 6.98
N LYS A 74 11.54 1.43 6.91
CA LYS A 74 12.70 0.58 6.65
C LYS A 74 13.05 0.54 5.16
N ARG A 75 14.20 -0.08 4.83
CA ARG A 75 14.66 -0.25 3.45
C ARG A 75 13.65 -1.02 2.62
N GLU A 76 13.12 -2.11 3.15
CA GLU A 76 12.14 -2.97 2.49
C GLU A 76 10.84 -2.20 2.20
N ASP A 77 10.42 -1.31 3.10
CA ASP A 77 9.27 -0.43 2.87
C ASP A 77 9.50 0.51 1.68
N LYS A 78 10.72 1.04 1.54
CA LYS A 78 11.10 1.91 0.42
C LYS A 78 11.12 1.17 -0.90
N GLU A 79 11.70 -0.02 -0.92
CA GLU A 79 11.73 -0.89 -2.09
C GLU A 79 10.30 -1.25 -2.54
N TYR A 80 9.44 -1.63 -1.58
CA TYR A 80 8.03 -1.90 -1.86
C TYR A 80 7.30 -0.68 -2.46
N VAL A 81 7.45 0.52 -1.87
CA VAL A 81 6.75 1.72 -2.38
C VAL A 81 7.17 2.06 -3.80
N LYS A 82 8.46 1.96 -4.12
CA LYS A 82 8.96 2.15 -5.49
C LYS A 82 8.37 1.13 -6.45
N ARG A 83 8.43 -0.14 -6.09
CA ARG A 83 7.93 -1.24 -6.91
C ARG A 83 6.43 -1.13 -7.12
N GLU A 84 5.68 -0.80 -6.09
CA GLU A 84 4.24 -0.57 -6.17
C GLU A 84 3.88 0.57 -7.14
N TYR A 85 4.65 1.64 -7.15
CA TYR A 85 4.46 2.73 -8.10
C TYR A 85 4.69 2.29 -9.55
N GLU A 86 5.76 1.55 -9.82
CA GLU A 86 6.07 1.00 -11.15
C GLU A 86 4.93 0.12 -11.64
N ILE A 87 4.50 -0.82 -10.81
CA ILE A 87 3.40 -1.75 -11.12
C ILE A 87 2.09 -1.01 -11.33
N ALA A 88 1.74 -0.08 -10.44
CA ALA A 88 0.51 0.70 -10.56
C ALA A 88 0.50 1.58 -11.83
N THR A 89 1.66 2.13 -12.19
CA THR A 89 1.82 2.93 -13.42
C THR A 89 1.61 2.07 -14.66
N GLU A 90 2.24 0.91 -14.72
CA GLU A 90 2.10 -0.03 -15.83
C GLU A 90 0.68 -0.59 -15.94
N LEU A 91 0.11 -1.02 -14.82
CA LEU A 91 -1.28 -1.46 -14.73
C LEU A 91 -2.25 -0.39 -15.26
N GLY A 92 -2.02 0.88 -14.89
CA GLY A 92 -2.83 2.01 -15.36
C GLY A 92 -2.73 2.23 -16.87
N LYS A 93 -1.55 2.01 -17.48
CA LYS A 93 -1.37 2.07 -18.93
C LYS A 93 -2.14 0.95 -19.63
N LEU A 94 -1.94 -0.29 -19.18
CA LEU A 94 -2.60 -1.47 -19.75
C LEU A 94 -4.13 -1.37 -19.64
N MET A 95 -4.65 -0.97 -18.48
CA MET A 95 -6.09 -0.79 -18.29
C MET A 95 -6.71 0.28 -19.21
N ARG A 96 -5.93 1.28 -19.63
CA ARG A 96 -6.40 2.26 -20.63
C ARG A 96 -6.39 1.70 -22.05
N ALA A 97 -5.43 0.83 -22.37
CA ALA A 97 -5.31 0.19 -23.69
C ALA A 97 -6.37 -0.89 -23.92
N ILE A 98 -6.88 -1.52 -22.88
CA ILE A 98 -7.85 -2.63 -22.97
C ILE A 98 -9.27 -2.10 -23.20
N ASP A 99 -10.03 -2.81 -24.07
CA ASP A 99 -11.43 -2.51 -24.35
C ASP A 99 -12.25 -2.38 -23.05
N PRO A 100 -13.04 -1.29 -22.91
CA PRO A 100 -13.90 -1.09 -21.75
C PRO A 100 -14.82 -2.28 -21.44
N ALA A 101 -15.32 -2.99 -22.44
CA ALA A 101 -16.18 -4.15 -22.24
C ALA A 101 -15.47 -5.30 -21.51
N MET A 102 -14.18 -5.44 -21.65
CA MET A 102 -13.37 -6.48 -20.99
C MET A 102 -12.92 -6.11 -19.58
N ARG A 103 -12.96 -4.83 -19.22
CA ARG A 103 -12.36 -4.30 -17.96
C ARG A 103 -12.99 -4.92 -16.72
N GLN A 104 -14.31 -5.22 -16.75
CA GLN A 104 -14.98 -5.81 -15.59
C GLN A 104 -14.40 -7.19 -15.23
N GLY A 105 -14.14 -8.04 -16.20
CA GLY A 105 -13.50 -9.34 -15.96
C GLY A 105 -12.07 -9.21 -15.46
N ILE A 106 -11.35 -8.19 -15.94
CA ILE A 106 -9.98 -7.92 -15.54
C ILE A 106 -9.88 -7.45 -14.10
N VAL A 107 -10.86 -6.70 -13.60
CA VAL A 107 -10.88 -6.26 -12.18
C VAL A 107 -10.78 -7.47 -11.24
N PHE A 108 -11.46 -8.58 -11.54
CA PHE A 108 -11.35 -9.80 -10.72
C PHE A 108 -9.92 -10.38 -10.73
N LYS A 109 -9.24 -10.39 -11.89
CA LYS A 109 -7.83 -10.81 -11.97
C LYS A 109 -6.93 -9.90 -11.15
N VAL A 110 -7.11 -8.57 -11.24
CA VAL A 110 -6.37 -7.60 -10.44
C VAL A 110 -6.58 -7.85 -8.95
N LEU A 111 -7.82 -8.00 -8.51
CA LEU A 111 -8.13 -8.31 -7.11
C LEU A 111 -7.50 -9.63 -6.67
N TYR A 112 -7.62 -10.68 -7.47
CA TYR A 112 -7.06 -11.98 -7.14
C TYR A 112 -5.55 -11.91 -6.94
N TYR A 113 -4.79 -11.47 -7.93
CA TYR A 113 -3.33 -11.45 -7.86
C TYR A 113 -2.78 -10.44 -6.84
N ARG A 114 -3.47 -9.34 -6.60
CA ARG A 114 -2.95 -8.29 -5.70
C ARG A 114 -3.38 -8.41 -4.25
N TYR A 115 -4.45 -9.17 -3.96
CA TYR A 115 -5.02 -9.19 -2.62
C TYR A 115 -5.36 -10.58 -2.09
N TYR A 116 -5.57 -11.58 -2.94
CA TYR A 116 -6.07 -12.89 -2.52
C TYR A 116 -5.08 -14.04 -2.74
N ASN A 117 -4.24 -13.97 -3.76
CA ASN A 117 -3.33 -15.05 -4.13
C ASN A 117 -2.04 -15.00 -3.28
N PHE A 118 -2.18 -15.13 -1.97
CA PHE A 118 -1.06 -15.15 -1.03
C PHE A 118 -1.22 -16.30 -0.03
N ASP A 119 -0.13 -17.04 0.14
CA ASP A 119 0.04 -18.00 1.21
C ASP A 119 0.57 -17.25 2.45
N LEU A 120 -0.17 -17.28 3.55
CA LEU A 120 0.17 -16.56 4.78
C LEU A 120 1.38 -17.16 5.50
N ASP A 121 1.73 -18.41 5.20
CA ASP A 121 2.86 -19.12 5.80
C ASP A 121 4.17 -18.89 5.01
N GLN A 122 4.11 -18.17 3.91
CA GLN A 122 5.26 -17.86 3.06
C GLN A 122 5.62 -16.37 3.10
N PRO A 123 6.89 -16.00 2.83
CA PRO A 123 7.30 -14.61 2.73
C PRO A 123 6.47 -13.82 1.70
N PHE A 124 6.01 -12.65 2.09
CA PHE A 124 5.15 -11.80 1.24
C PHE A 124 5.85 -11.34 -0.05
N GLN A 125 7.08 -10.82 0.05
CA GLN A 125 7.72 -10.13 -1.07
C GLN A 125 7.92 -11.01 -2.32
N PRO A 126 8.39 -12.26 -2.24
CA PRO A 126 8.52 -13.13 -3.42
C PRO A 126 7.16 -13.40 -4.10
N GLN A 127 6.11 -13.63 -3.31
CA GLN A 127 4.76 -13.86 -3.81
C GLN A 127 4.20 -12.60 -4.49
N TYR A 128 4.40 -11.43 -3.88
CA TYR A 128 4.01 -10.14 -4.44
C TYR A 128 4.64 -9.91 -5.82
N GLU A 129 5.95 -10.15 -5.95
CA GLU A 129 6.66 -10.01 -7.22
C GLU A 129 6.16 -11.02 -8.29
N GLN A 130 5.96 -12.26 -7.89
CA GLN A 130 5.45 -13.30 -8.78
C GLN A 130 4.03 -12.99 -9.25
N ASN A 131 3.13 -12.66 -8.34
CA ASN A 131 1.75 -12.33 -8.63
C ASN A 131 1.62 -11.15 -9.61
N ASN A 132 2.37 -10.08 -9.37
CA ASN A 132 2.35 -8.92 -10.26
C ASN A 132 2.96 -9.24 -11.63
N ARG A 133 4.00 -10.09 -11.70
CA ARG A 133 4.55 -10.55 -12.98
C ARG A 133 3.51 -11.32 -13.80
N HIS A 134 2.78 -12.25 -13.17
CA HIS A 134 1.70 -13.00 -13.84
C HIS A 134 0.58 -12.08 -14.30
N LEU A 135 0.14 -11.17 -13.42
CA LEU A 135 -0.90 -10.20 -13.76
C LEU A 135 -0.52 -9.33 -14.95
N LEU A 136 0.66 -8.72 -14.94
CA LEU A 136 1.10 -7.84 -16.01
C LEU A 136 1.29 -8.61 -17.34
N ALA A 137 1.84 -9.83 -17.30
CA ALA A 137 1.96 -10.69 -18.49
C ALA A 137 0.59 -11.01 -19.10
N ASP A 138 -0.39 -11.37 -18.29
CA ASP A 138 -1.77 -11.61 -18.73
C ASP A 138 -2.38 -10.36 -19.38
N LEU A 139 -2.18 -9.19 -18.77
CA LEU A 139 -2.75 -7.94 -19.30
C LEU A 139 -2.06 -7.47 -20.57
N HIS A 140 -0.73 -7.65 -20.70
CA HIS A 140 -0.02 -7.37 -21.95
C HIS A 140 -0.56 -8.24 -23.11
N ARG A 141 -0.78 -9.53 -22.85
CA ARG A 141 -1.38 -10.43 -23.85
C ARG A 141 -2.77 -9.97 -24.28
N ILE A 142 -3.64 -9.65 -23.34
CA ILE A 142 -5.00 -9.16 -23.63
C ILE A 142 -4.95 -7.83 -24.39
N ALA A 143 -4.07 -6.91 -24.05
CA ALA A 143 -3.93 -5.63 -24.73
C ALA A 143 -3.30 -5.75 -26.13
N GLY A 144 -2.51 -6.80 -26.40
CA GLY A 144 -1.88 -7.07 -27.68
C GLY A 144 -2.75 -7.89 -28.66
N GLU A 145 -3.81 -8.51 -28.16
CA GLU A 145 -4.77 -9.29 -28.97
C GLU A 145 -5.91 -8.42 -29.56
N GLN A 146 -5.91 -7.12 -29.31
CA GLN A 146 -6.87 -6.12 -29.81
C GLN A 146 -6.29 -5.34 -30.99
#